data_8cfa6712c8bd8c84159d7037acbbf751
#
_entry.id   8cfa6712c8bd8c84159d7037acbbf751
#
_cell.length_a   1.000
_cell.length_b   1.000
_cell.length_c   1.000
_cell.angle_alpha   90.00
_cell.angle_beta   90.00
_cell.angle_gamma   90.00
#
_symmetry.space_group_name_H-M   'P 1'
#
loop_
_entity.id
_entity.type
_entity.pdbx_description
1 polymer ?
#
loop_
_entity_poly.entity_id
_entity_poly.type
_entity_poly.pdbx_seq_one_letter_code
_entity_poly.pdbx_strand_id
1 'polypeptide(L)'
;MKHNPGFLALVEAVRKNVRECTIADVKARLDRGETFHFIDVREDGEFAVDRAAGARHIGRGVLERDVETLIPDPAAPIVLYCGGGFRSALAADNLQKMGYTNVVSMDGGMRAWREAGYPTETGTLRGFPSPSASPTVPDKA
;
A
#
# COMPACT_ATOMS: atom_id res chain seq x y z
N MET A 1 4.66 -4.58 -18.04
CA MET A 1 6.05 -4.23 -17.94
C MET A 1 6.91 -5.45 -17.66
N LYS A 2 8.02 -5.53 -18.33
CA LYS A 2 8.92 -6.67 -18.13
C LYS A 2 9.91 -6.39 -17.01
N HIS A 3 10.00 -7.30 -16.08
CA HIS A 3 10.91 -7.15 -14.94
C HIS A 3 12.14 -8.02 -15.11
N ASN A 4 13.23 -7.59 -14.52
CA ASN A 4 14.50 -8.29 -14.60
C ASN A 4 14.53 -9.52 -13.69
N PRO A 5 15.34 -10.53 -14.04
CA PRO A 5 15.31 -11.80 -13.30
C PRO A 5 15.64 -11.70 -11.82
N GLY A 6 16.59 -10.83 -11.45
CA GLY A 6 16.94 -10.69 -10.04
C GLY A 6 15.82 -10.13 -9.21
N PHE A 7 15.12 -9.14 -9.76
CA PHE A 7 13.96 -8.55 -9.09
C PHE A 7 12.85 -9.59 -8.95
N LEU A 8 12.59 -10.35 -10.02
CA LEU A 8 11.57 -11.39 -9.97
C LEU A 8 11.89 -12.45 -8.93
N ALA A 9 13.16 -12.86 -8.85
CA ALA A 9 13.57 -13.86 -7.87
C ALA A 9 13.36 -13.36 -6.45
N LEU A 10 13.69 -12.10 -6.20
CA LEU A 10 13.51 -11.51 -4.89
C LEU A 10 12.03 -11.49 -4.49
N VAL A 11 11.17 -11.07 -5.42
CA VAL A 11 9.72 -11.00 -5.15
C VAL A 11 9.15 -12.40 -4.95
N GLU A 12 9.57 -13.36 -5.78
CA GLU A 12 9.11 -14.74 -5.66
C GLU A 12 9.42 -15.30 -4.27
N ALA A 13 10.62 -15.01 -3.78
CA ALA A 13 11.03 -15.51 -2.46
C ALA A 13 10.14 -14.96 -1.36
N VAL A 14 9.83 -13.67 -1.37
CA VAL A 14 9.03 -13.09 -0.29
C VAL A 14 7.55 -13.43 -0.41
N ARG A 15 7.05 -13.67 -1.62
CA ARG A 15 5.64 -14.02 -1.80
C ARG A 15 5.22 -15.26 -1.05
N LYS A 16 6.17 -16.14 -0.78
CA LYS A 16 5.88 -17.35 0.01
C LYS A 16 5.54 -17.03 1.46
N ASN A 17 5.93 -15.86 1.91
CA ASN A 17 5.80 -15.50 3.32
C ASN A 17 4.82 -14.36 3.58
N VAL A 18 4.22 -13.80 2.55
CA VAL A 18 3.27 -12.68 2.71
C VAL A 18 1.90 -13.10 2.23
N ARG A 19 0.88 -12.48 2.83
CA ARG A 19 -0.48 -12.69 2.36
C ARG A 19 -0.78 -11.68 1.27
N GLU A 20 -1.46 -12.14 0.24
CA GLU A 20 -1.90 -11.28 -0.83
C GLU A 20 -3.42 -11.29 -0.91
N CYS A 21 -4.00 -10.21 -1.40
CA CYS A 21 -5.42 -10.14 -1.65
C CYS A 21 -5.62 -9.59 -3.06
N THR A 22 -6.85 -9.62 -3.53
CA THR A 22 -7.17 -9.10 -4.86
C THR A 22 -7.68 -7.67 -4.76
N ILE A 23 -7.72 -6.97 -5.89
CA ILE A 23 -8.32 -5.64 -5.92
C ILE A 23 -9.80 -5.72 -5.57
N ALA A 24 -10.48 -6.79 -5.97
CA ALA A 24 -11.90 -6.96 -5.65
C ALA A 24 -12.12 -7.11 -4.15
N ASP A 25 -11.23 -7.82 -3.46
CA ASP A 25 -11.30 -7.94 -2.01
C ASP A 25 -11.23 -6.57 -1.34
N VAL A 26 -10.29 -5.74 -1.79
CA VAL A 26 -10.10 -4.42 -1.20
C VAL A 26 -11.29 -3.52 -1.52
N LYS A 27 -11.75 -3.54 -2.77
CA LYS A 27 -12.91 -2.75 -3.16
C LYS A 27 -14.11 -3.09 -2.30
N ALA A 28 -14.34 -4.39 -2.05
CA ALA A 28 -15.44 -4.82 -1.21
C ALA A 28 -15.31 -4.31 0.22
N ARG A 29 -14.10 -4.31 0.77
CA ARG A 29 -13.86 -3.79 2.11
C ARG A 29 -14.15 -2.30 2.18
N LEU A 30 -13.71 -1.55 1.18
CA LEU A 30 -13.99 -0.11 1.10
C LEU A 30 -15.49 0.14 0.99
N ASP A 31 -16.18 -0.64 0.16
CA ASP A 31 -17.61 -0.47 -0.04
C ASP A 31 -18.42 -0.77 1.23
N ARG A 32 -17.93 -1.69 2.05
CA ARG A 32 -18.57 -2.00 3.32
C ARG A 32 -18.23 -0.99 4.42
N GLY A 33 -17.34 -0.04 4.14
CA GLY A 33 -16.93 0.92 5.14
C GLY A 33 -16.01 0.35 6.21
N GLU A 34 -15.30 -0.73 5.93
CA GLU A 34 -14.37 -1.30 6.90
C GLU A 34 -13.22 -0.36 7.16
N THR A 35 -12.74 -0.37 8.39
CA THR A 35 -11.61 0.46 8.79
C THR A 35 -10.32 -0.32 8.61
N PHE A 36 -9.42 0.19 7.78
CA PHE A 36 -8.08 -0.37 7.60
C PHE A 36 -7.21 0.71 6.98
N HIS A 37 -5.90 0.52 7.09
CA HIS A 37 -4.95 1.46 6.50
C HIS A 37 -4.67 1.01 5.07
N PHE A 38 -5.06 1.84 4.12
CA PHE A 38 -4.89 1.53 2.69
C PHE A 38 -3.73 2.39 2.19
N ILE A 39 -2.58 1.76 1.97
CA ILE A 39 -1.32 2.47 1.79
C ILE A 39 -0.73 2.21 0.41
N ASP A 40 -0.47 3.30 -0.32
CA ASP A 40 0.23 3.29 -1.59
C ASP A 40 1.72 3.42 -1.29
N VAL A 41 2.52 2.43 -1.68
CA VAL A 41 3.95 2.45 -1.40
C VAL A 41 4.77 2.83 -2.63
N ARG A 42 4.12 3.34 -3.69
CA ARG A 42 4.82 3.77 -4.90
C ARG A 42 5.61 5.04 -4.63
N GLU A 43 6.35 5.49 -5.63
CA GLU A 43 7.11 6.72 -5.53
C GLU A 43 6.21 7.95 -5.50
N ASP A 44 6.74 9.05 -4.98
CA ASP A 44 5.99 10.30 -4.85
C ASP A 44 5.39 10.74 -6.18
N GLY A 45 6.17 10.65 -7.25
CA GLY A 45 5.69 11.08 -8.57
C GLY A 45 4.54 10.23 -9.08
N GLU A 46 4.57 8.95 -8.78
CA GLU A 46 3.47 8.07 -9.19
C GLU A 46 2.19 8.42 -8.44
N PHE A 47 2.31 8.60 -7.14
CA PHE A 47 1.15 8.92 -6.29
C PHE A 47 0.54 10.28 -6.69
N ALA A 48 1.38 11.23 -7.06
CA ALA A 48 0.90 12.55 -7.45
C ALA A 48 0.08 12.51 -8.73
N VAL A 49 0.37 11.58 -9.62
CA VAL A 49 -0.38 11.48 -10.87
C VAL A 49 -1.77 10.91 -10.63
N ASP A 50 -1.83 9.75 -10.01
CA ASP A 50 -3.12 9.18 -9.65
C ASP A 50 -2.93 8.13 -8.55
N ARG A 51 -4.02 7.82 -7.87
CA ARG A 51 -4.03 6.83 -6.78
C ARG A 51 -5.42 6.26 -6.61
N ALA A 52 -5.48 5.13 -5.94
CA ALA A 52 -6.78 4.56 -5.58
C ALA A 52 -7.46 5.51 -4.58
N ALA A 53 -8.74 5.74 -4.76
CA ALA A 53 -9.48 6.64 -3.88
C ALA A 53 -9.42 6.12 -2.44
N GLY A 54 -9.08 7.00 -1.52
CA GLY A 54 -8.98 6.66 -0.11
C GLY A 54 -7.61 6.19 0.32
N ALA A 55 -6.68 6.01 -0.60
CA ALA A 55 -5.34 5.57 -0.25
C ALA A 55 -4.51 6.71 0.32
N ARG A 56 -3.62 6.33 1.23
CA ARG A 56 -2.63 7.25 1.75
C ARG A 56 -1.28 6.86 1.24
N HIS A 57 -0.37 7.79 1.27
CA HIS A 57 0.97 7.56 0.70
C HIS A 57 2.01 7.41 1.79
N ILE A 58 2.70 6.28 1.78
CA ILE A 58 3.95 6.10 2.51
C ILE A 58 4.87 5.39 1.53
N GLY A 59 5.73 6.14 0.87
CA GLY A 59 6.62 5.58 -0.15
C GLY A 59 7.51 4.50 0.42
N ARG A 60 7.80 3.51 -0.39
CA ARG A 60 8.57 2.36 0.05
C ARG A 60 9.91 2.73 0.67
N GLY A 61 10.54 3.80 0.15
CA GLY A 61 11.85 4.23 0.64
C GLY A 61 11.86 4.73 2.06
N VAL A 62 10.71 5.11 2.60
CA VAL A 62 10.61 5.61 3.97
C VAL A 62 9.63 4.81 4.84
N LEU A 63 9.04 3.78 4.27
CA LEU A 63 8.00 3.02 4.96
C LEU A 63 8.49 2.45 6.30
N GLU A 64 9.60 1.74 6.28
CA GLU A 64 10.12 1.11 7.50
C GLU A 64 10.49 2.15 8.54
N ARG A 65 10.98 3.30 8.09
CA ARG A 65 11.36 4.37 9.01
C ARG A 65 10.16 4.98 9.70
N ASP A 66 9.05 5.14 8.96
CA ASP A 66 7.94 5.96 9.42
C ASP A 66 6.73 5.20 9.93
N VAL A 67 6.59 3.92 9.58
CA VAL A 67 5.34 3.19 9.84
C VAL A 67 5.00 3.13 11.33
N GLU A 68 5.99 2.96 12.18
CA GLU A 68 5.71 2.85 13.62
C GLU A 68 5.18 4.15 14.21
N THR A 69 5.56 5.27 13.63
CA THR A 69 5.01 6.55 14.05
C THR A 69 3.59 6.75 13.54
N LEU A 70 3.35 6.34 12.29
CA LEU A 70 2.07 6.58 11.63
C LEU A 70 1.01 5.55 11.99
N ILE A 71 1.43 4.32 12.19
CA ILE A 71 0.55 3.18 12.52
C ILE A 71 1.21 2.42 13.66
N PRO A 72 1.08 2.93 14.88
CA PRO A 72 1.82 2.33 16.01
C PRO A 72 1.32 0.97 16.46
N ASP A 73 0.08 0.61 16.14
CA ASP A 73 -0.47 -0.67 16.56
C ASP A 73 0.00 -1.78 15.62
N PRO A 74 0.83 -2.73 16.09
CA PRO A 74 1.34 -3.78 15.22
C PRO A 74 0.26 -4.77 14.75
N ALA A 75 -0.92 -4.73 15.32
CA ALA A 75 -2.03 -5.59 14.90
C ALA A 75 -3.00 -4.84 13.98
N ALA A 76 -2.75 -3.58 13.67
CA ALA A 76 -3.64 -2.80 12.82
C ALA A 76 -3.75 -3.42 11.43
N PRO A 77 -4.95 -3.44 10.84
CA PRO A 77 -5.11 -4.00 9.49
C PRO A 77 -4.53 -3.04 8.46
N ILE A 78 -3.61 -3.54 7.66
CA ILE A 78 -2.90 -2.75 6.66
C ILE A 78 -2.96 -3.44 5.31
N VAL A 79 -3.38 -2.71 4.28
CA VAL A 79 -3.32 -3.16 2.90
C VAL A 79 -2.30 -2.28 2.17
N LEU A 80 -1.29 -2.90 1.61
CA LEU A 80 -0.27 -2.19 0.84
C LEU A 80 -0.48 -2.46 -0.64
N TYR A 81 -0.25 -1.45 -1.47
CA TYR A 81 -0.24 -1.69 -2.91
C TYR A 81 0.82 -0.83 -3.60
N CYS A 82 1.19 -1.26 -4.80
CA CYS A 82 2.11 -0.52 -5.65
C CYS A 82 1.57 -0.51 -7.08
N GLY A 83 2.42 -0.50 -8.08
CA GLY A 83 1.98 -0.50 -9.46
C GLY A 83 1.38 -1.82 -9.92
N GLY A 84 2.02 -2.94 -9.56
CA GLY A 84 1.60 -4.26 -10.00
C GLY A 84 1.59 -5.33 -8.92
N GLY A 85 1.96 -4.99 -7.69
CA GLY A 85 1.95 -5.94 -6.59
C GLY A 85 3.35 -6.43 -6.19
N PHE A 86 4.38 -6.05 -6.89
CA PHE A 86 5.73 -6.55 -6.61
C PHE A 86 6.41 -5.79 -5.47
N ARG A 87 6.46 -4.48 -5.56
CA ARG A 87 7.06 -3.65 -4.49
C ARG A 87 6.27 -3.79 -3.19
N SER A 88 4.95 -3.91 -3.29
CA SER A 88 4.12 -4.05 -2.08
C SER A 88 4.32 -5.41 -1.41
N ALA A 89 4.64 -6.45 -2.16
CA ALA A 89 4.97 -7.74 -1.55
C ALA A 89 6.27 -7.63 -0.74
N LEU A 90 7.28 -6.96 -1.29
CA LEU A 90 8.53 -6.73 -0.57
C LEU A 90 8.29 -5.88 0.68
N ALA A 91 7.45 -4.86 0.56
CA ALA A 91 7.11 -4.01 1.68
C ALA A 91 6.37 -4.78 2.78
N ALA A 92 5.43 -5.63 2.40
CA ALA A 92 4.68 -6.43 3.36
C ALA A 92 5.61 -7.37 4.14
N ASP A 93 6.58 -7.97 3.44
CA ASP A 93 7.55 -8.85 4.07
C ASP A 93 8.34 -8.09 5.13
N ASN A 94 8.78 -6.88 4.82
CA ASN A 94 9.53 -6.08 5.79
C ASN A 94 8.69 -5.67 6.98
N LEU A 95 7.43 -5.30 6.76
CA LEU A 95 6.57 -4.94 7.89
C LEU A 95 6.35 -6.13 8.82
N GLN A 96 6.21 -7.32 8.26
CA GLN A 96 6.09 -8.53 9.08
C GLN A 96 7.35 -8.74 9.92
N LYS A 97 8.52 -8.50 9.35
CA LYS A 97 9.78 -8.61 10.10
C LYS A 97 9.86 -7.59 11.23
N MET A 98 9.17 -6.47 11.10
CA MET A 98 9.09 -5.44 12.14
C MET A 98 8.04 -5.75 13.20
N GLY A 99 7.27 -6.81 13.03
CA GLY A 99 6.28 -7.22 14.03
C GLY A 99 4.83 -6.93 13.67
N TYR A 100 4.58 -6.41 12.47
CA TYR A 100 3.19 -6.18 12.04
C TYR A 100 2.56 -7.51 11.65
N THR A 101 1.40 -7.80 12.22
CA THR A 101 0.78 -9.12 12.11
C THR A 101 -0.43 -9.18 11.20
N ASN A 102 -0.87 -8.05 10.66
CA ASN A 102 -2.10 -8.01 9.88
C ASN A 102 -1.91 -7.19 8.60
N VAL A 103 -0.92 -7.58 7.81
CA VAL A 103 -0.53 -6.88 6.59
C VAL A 103 -0.80 -7.77 5.39
N VAL A 104 -1.42 -7.20 4.36
CA VAL A 104 -1.61 -7.90 3.08
C VAL A 104 -1.12 -7.00 1.95
N SER A 105 -0.67 -7.62 0.87
CA SER A 105 -0.29 -6.92 -0.35
C SER A 105 -1.41 -7.11 -1.37
N MET A 106 -1.88 -6.01 -1.96
CA MET A 106 -2.94 -6.07 -2.97
C MET A 106 -2.32 -6.39 -4.32
N ASP A 107 -2.50 -7.63 -4.76
CA ASP A 107 -1.96 -8.07 -6.02
C ASP A 107 -2.63 -7.32 -7.17
N GLY A 108 -1.87 -7.09 -8.24
CA GLY A 108 -2.37 -6.32 -9.38
C GLY A 108 -2.21 -4.82 -9.22
N GLY A 109 -2.20 -4.32 -8.01
CA GLY A 109 -1.88 -2.93 -7.70
C GLY A 109 -2.69 -1.89 -8.46
N MET A 110 -2.06 -0.74 -8.67
CA MET A 110 -2.73 0.39 -9.33
C MET A 110 -3.12 0.08 -10.77
N ARG A 111 -2.31 -0.73 -11.45
CA ARG A 111 -2.65 -1.10 -12.82
C ARG A 111 -3.98 -1.84 -12.90
N ALA A 112 -4.14 -2.86 -12.08
CA ALA A 112 -5.38 -3.63 -12.07
C ALA A 112 -6.55 -2.77 -11.60
N TRP A 113 -6.31 -1.89 -10.63
CA TRP A 113 -7.32 -0.98 -10.11
C TRP A 113 -7.89 -0.09 -11.21
N ARG A 114 -7.00 0.49 -12.03
CA ARG A 114 -7.42 1.32 -13.17
C ARG A 114 -8.19 0.51 -14.20
N GLU A 115 -7.68 -0.67 -14.53
CA GLU A 115 -8.30 -1.51 -15.56
C GLU A 115 -9.71 -1.95 -15.15
N ALA A 116 -9.92 -2.12 -13.86
CA ALA A 116 -11.24 -2.50 -13.35
C ALA A 116 -12.20 -1.31 -13.28
N GLY A 117 -11.70 -0.10 -13.49
CA GLY A 117 -12.53 1.09 -13.40
C GLY A 117 -12.89 1.49 -11.99
N TYR A 118 -12.12 1.04 -11.00
CA TYR A 118 -12.40 1.39 -9.61
C TYR A 118 -12.02 2.85 -9.35
N PRO A 119 -12.62 3.47 -8.31
CA PRO A 119 -12.43 4.92 -8.09
C PRO A 119 -10.98 5.33 -7.86
N THR A 120 -10.60 6.41 -8.52
CA THR A 120 -9.25 6.97 -8.38
C THR A 120 -9.33 8.46 -8.09
N GLU A 121 -8.21 8.97 -7.59
CA GLU A 121 -8.00 10.40 -7.41
C GLU A 121 -6.78 10.78 -8.21
N THR A 122 -6.73 12.01 -8.72
CA THR A 122 -5.64 12.46 -9.58
C THR A 122 -5.05 13.75 -9.07
N GLY A 123 -3.82 14.03 -9.52
CA GLY A 123 -3.16 15.30 -9.25
C GLY A 123 -2.54 15.36 -7.87
N THR A 124 -1.79 16.44 -7.65
CA THR A 124 -1.17 16.70 -6.36
C THR A 124 -2.23 17.23 -5.41
N LEU A 125 -2.34 16.60 -4.25
CA LEU A 125 -3.28 17.07 -3.26
C LEU A 125 -2.78 18.37 -2.67
N ARG A 126 -3.62 19.41 -2.76
CA ARG A 126 -3.29 20.67 -2.20
C ARG A 126 -3.17 20.50 -0.70
N GLY A 127 -2.12 21.07 -0.15
CA GLY A 127 -1.90 20.93 1.27
C GLY A 127 -1.71 19.51 1.68
N PHE A 128 -1.22 18.66 0.76
CA PHE A 128 -0.96 17.28 1.06
C PHE A 128 -0.04 17.23 2.27
N PRO A 129 -0.48 16.69 3.36
CA PRO A 129 0.28 16.75 4.59
C PRO A 129 1.47 15.81 4.55
N SER A 130 2.49 16.20 5.32
CA SER A 130 3.55 15.25 5.58
C SER A 130 2.93 14.08 6.33
N PRO A 131 3.57 12.92 6.32
CA PRO A 131 3.02 11.78 7.02
C PRO A 131 2.69 12.06 8.49
N SER A 132 3.53 12.83 9.14
CA SER A 132 3.31 13.12 10.55
C SER A 132 2.10 14.00 10.78
N ALA A 133 1.73 14.80 9.81
CA ALA A 133 0.61 15.70 9.95
C ALA A 133 -0.65 15.14 9.33
N SER A 134 -0.57 14.01 8.71
CA SER A 134 -1.67 13.49 7.95
C SER A 134 -2.80 13.05 8.86
N PRO A 135 -3.88 13.76 8.82
CA PRO A 135 -5.04 13.32 9.58
C PRO A 135 -5.65 12.13 8.90
N THR A 136 -5.17 11.88 7.74
CA THR A 136 -5.67 10.76 7.03
C THR A 136 -5.15 9.49 7.59
N VAL A 137 -4.03 9.57 8.29
CA VAL A 137 -3.60 8.38 8.96
C VAL A 137 -4.55 8.26 10.10
N PRO A 138 -5.43 7.52 9.89
CA PRO A 138 -6.47 7.43 10.84
C PRO A 138 -5.94 7.41 12.19
N ASP A 139 -5.63 7.68 12.10
CA ASP A 139 -5.37 7.72 12.99
C ASP A 139 -4.92 7.58 13.74
N LYS A 140 -4.63 7.77 13.41
CA LYS A 140 -4.06 7.79 14.03
C LYS A 140 -4.31 6.94 14.70
N ALA A 141 -4.51 6.38 14.20
CA ALA A 141 -4.94 5.45 14.83
C ALA A 141 -4.59 4.96 15.76
#